data_5e0eeeb8c15e294dd1e870d36fc6a51b
#
_entry.id   5e0eeeb8c15e294dd1e870d36fc6a51b
#
_cell.length_a   1.000
_cell.length_b   1.000
_cell.length_c   1.000
_cell.angle_alpha   90.00
_cell.angle_beta   90.00
_cell.angle_gamma   90.00
#
_symmetry.space_group_name_H-M   'P 1'
#
loop_
_entity.id
_entity.type
_entity.pdbx_description
1 polymer ?
#
loop_
_entity_poly.entity_id
_entity_poly.type
_entity_poly.pdbx_seq_one_letter_code
_entity_poly.pdbx_strand_id
1 'polypeptide(L)'
;MVWTLEGSGDLNANLVRFEAGRGVGEHVNDEVDVLIVGVSGSGFVGVDGEEHPVSNGDMVFVPRGARRYTRAMSDDFAYLSAHRRRGPLRIGG
;
A
#
# COMPACT_ATOMS: atom_id res chain seq x y z
N MET A 1 3.25 8.73 -6.75
CA MET A 1 2.39 7.68 -7.33
C MET A 1 2.64 7.59 -8.82
N VAL A 2 2.86 6.40 -9.33
CA VAL A 2 3.25 6.20 -10.73
C VAL A 2 2.05 5.82 -11.60
N TRP A 3 1.10 5.08 -11.05
CA TRP A 3 -0.02 4.56 -11.80
C TRP A 3 -1.21 4.33 -10.90
N THR A 4 -2.39 4.53 -11.43
CA THR A 4 -3.66 4.30 -10.72
C THR A 4 -4.60 3.51 -11.62
N LEU A 5 -5.25 2.51 -11.04
CA LEU A 5 -6.29 1.75 -11.71
C LEU A 5 -7.50 2.66 -11.98
N GLU A 6 -7.93 2.68 -13.22
CA GLU A 6 -9.13 3.42 -13.62
C GLU A 6 -10.21 2.47 -14.11
N GLY A 7 -11.44 2.90 -14.07
CA GLY A 7 -12.55 2.15 -14.65
C GLY A 7 -13.13 1.05 -13.79
N SER A 8 -12.56 0.76 -12.62
CA SER A 8 -13.14 -0.22 -11.70
C SER A 8 -14.06 0.44 -10.70
N GLY A 9 -15.25 -0.10 -10.51
CA GLY A 9 -16.17 0.34 -9.49
C GLY A 9 -15.89 -0.25 -8.11
N ASP A 10 -15.20 -1.39 -8.07
CA ASP A 10 -14.98 -2.14 -6.82
C ASP A 10 -13.60 -1.98 -6.24
N LEU A 11 -12.60 -1.86 -7.09
CA LEU A 11 -11.20 -1.89 -6.68
C LEU A 11 -10.51 -0.56 -6.91
N ASN A 12 -9.61 -0.24 -5.99
CA ASN A 12 -8.65 0.83 -6.14
C ASN A 12 -7.26 0.23 -6.04
N ALA A 13 -6.39 0.60 -6.96
CA ALA A 13 -5.01 0.11 -6.97
C ALA A 13 -4.08 1.20 -7.47
N ASN A 14 -2.93 1.31 -6.80
CA ASN A 14 -1.94 2.33 -7.13
C ASN A 14 -0.57 1.70 -7.15
N LEU A 15 0.20 2.03 -8.17
CA LEU A 15 1.63 1.73 -8.19
C LEU A 15 2.37 2.93 -7.61
N VAL A 16 3.15 2.68 -6.59
CA VAL A 16 3.86 3.72 -5.84
C VAL A 16 5.35 3.43 -5.91
N ARG A 17 6.15 4.46 -6.10
CA ARG A 17 7.61 4.34 -6.16
C ARG A 17 8.25 5.38 -5.26
N PHE A 18 9.32 4.96 -4.57
CA PHE A 18 10.10 5.83 -3.70
C PHE A 18 11.60 5.62 -3.89
N GLU A 19 12.36 6.67 -3.67
CA GLU A 19 13.81 6.61 -3.52
C GLU A 19 14.16 6.09 -2.13
N ALA A 20 15.39 5.59 -1.98
CA ALA A 20 15.88 5.06 -0.70
C ALA A 20 15.67 6.07 0.43
N GLY A 21 15.20 5.57 1.57
CA GLY A 21 14.91 6.37 2.75
C GLY A 21 13.56 7.06 2.75
N ARG A 22 12.85 7.05 1.63
CA ARG A 22 11.54 7.65 1.51
C ARG A 22 10.44 6.60 1.60
N GLY A 23 9.23 7.05 1.83
CA GLY A 23 8.07 6.19 1.93
C GLY A 23 6.88 6.95 2.51
N VAL A 24 5.88 6.19 2.93
CA VAL A 24 4.68 6.74 3.57
C VAL A 24 4.86 6.65 5.07
N GLY A 25 4.69 7.78 5.76
CA GLY A 25 4.79 7.85 7.21
C GLY A 25 3.74 7.00 7.92
N GLU A 26 3.99 6.72 9.19
CA GLU A 26 3.09 5.92 9.99
C GLU A 26 1.70 6.55 10.08
N HIS A 27 0.68 5.77 9.80
CA HIS A 27 -0.71 6.21 9.86
C HIS A 27 -1.64 5.01 10.02
N VAL A 28 -2.89 5.31 10.30
CA VAL A 28 -3.95 4.30 10.45
C VAL A 28 -5.02 4.56 9.41
N ASN A 29 -5.49 3.50 8.78
CA ASN A 29 -6.63 3.55 7.88
C ASN A 29 -7.70 2.59 8.42
N ASP A 30 -8.82 3.14 8.83
CA ASP A 30 -9.92 2.38 9.43
C ASP A 30 -10.96 1.92 8.42
N GLU A 31 -10.80 2.26 7.15
CA GLU A 31 -11.85 2.04 6.15
C GLU A 31 -11.74 0.73 5.42
N VAL A 32 -10.51 0.34 5.06
CA VAL A 32 -10.31 -0.80 4.16
C VAL A 32 -9.06 -1.59 4.53
N ASP A 33 -9.10 -2.88 4.22
CA ASP A 33 -7.91 -3.72 4.18
C ASP A 33 -7.10 -3.37 2.93
N VAL A 34 -5.80 -3.52 3.01
CA VAL A 34 -4.90 -3.20 1.88
C VAL A 34 -3.96 -4.38 1.63
N LEU A 35 -3.79 -4.72 0.37
CA LEU A 35 -2.77 -5.66 -0.08
C LEU A 35 -1.64 -4.88 -0.73
N ILE A 36 -0.41 -5.12 -0.28
CA ILE A 36 0.78 -4.53 -0.87
C ILE A 36 1.58 -5.62 -1.56
N VAL A 37 1.95 -5.38 -2.81
CA VAL A 37 2.72 -6.32 -3.63
C VAL A 37 3.98 -5.62 -4.12
N GLY A 38 5.15 -6.17 -3.78
CA GLY A 38 6.42 -5.65 -4.27
C GLY A 38 6.55 -5.83 -5.77
N VAL A 39 6.98 -4.80 -6.48
CA VAL A 39 7.15 -4.80 -7.93
C VAL A 39 8.62 -4.66 -8.33
N SER A 40 9.36 -3.79 -7.68
CA SER A 40 10.79 -3.62 -7.95
C SER A 40 11.51 -3.13 -6.70
N GLY A 41 12.82 -3.25 -6.71
CA GLY A 41 13.66 -2.81 -5.62
C GLY A 41 13.37 -3.51 -4.31
N SER A 42 13.75 -2.88 -3.20
CA SER A 42 13.52 -3.41 -1.87
C SER A 42 13.11 -2.33 -0.88
N GLY A 43 12.30 -2.72 0.09
CA GLY A 43 11.85 -1.84 1.15
C GLY A 43 11.24 -2.61 2.28
N PHE A 44 10.59 -1.89 3.19
CA PHE A 44 9.87 -2.44 4.32
C PHE A 44 8.44 -1.94 4.36
N VAL A 45 7.56 -2.81 4.81
CA VAL A 45 6.19 -2.44 5.19
C VAL A 45 6.06 -2.74 6.68
N GLY A 46 5.79 -1.71 7.47
CA GLY A 46 5.52 -1.86 8.90
C GLY A 46 4.04 -2.04 9.15
N VAL A 47 3.68 -3.04 9.95
CA VAL A 47 2.30 -3.33 10.33
C VAL A 47 2.28 -3.59 11.83
N ASP A 48 1.66 -2.69 12.58
CA ASP A 48 1.53 -2.80 14.04
C ASP A 48 2.85 -3.11 14.75
N GLY A 49 3.93 -2.43 14.33
CA GLY A 49 5.25 -2.58 14.94
C GLY A 49 6.11 -3.69 14.36
N GLU A 50 5.59 -4.51 13.45
CA GLU A 50 6.38 -5.52 12.76
C GLU A 50 6.82 -5.00 11.40
N GLU A 51 8.11 -5.11 11.10
CA GLU A 51 8.63 -4.76 9.78
C GLU A 51 8.72 -6.00 8.89
N HIS A 52 8.12 -5.90 7.74
CA HIS A 52 8.14 -6.96 6.73
C HIS A 52 8.99 -6.51 5.54
N PRO A 53 10.09 -7.19 5.25
CA PRO A 53 10.86 -6.87 4.05
C PRO A 53 10.06 -7.22 2.80
N VAL A 54 10.09 -6.34 1.83
CA VAL A 54 9.34 -6.50 0.58
C VAL A 54 10.25 -6.27 -0.60
N SER A 55 10.26 -7.23 -1.49
CA SER A 55 10.92 -7.12 -2.79
C SER A 55 9.99 -7.65 -3.86
N ASN A 56 10.48 -7.76 -5.09
CA ASN A 56 9.65 -8.17 -6.22
C ASN A 56 8.95 -9.51 -5.95
N GLY A 57 7.63 -9.50 -6.02
CA GLY A 57 6.81 -10.68 -5.82
C GLY A 57 6.33 -10.93 -4.40
N ASP A 58 6.85 -10.20 -3.42
CA ASP A 58 6.40 -10.35 -2.04
C ASP A 58 5.08 -9.63 -1.83
N MET A 59 4.25 -10.20 -0.97
CA MET A 59 2.95 -9.63 -0.64
C MET A 59 2.83 -9.43 0.87
N VAL A 60 2.25 -8.31 1.26
CA VAL A 60 1.95 -8.00 2.66
C VAL A 60 0.50 -7.59 2.77
N PHE A 61 -0.22 -8.26 3.66
CA PHE A 61 -1.58 -7.87 3.98
C PHE A 61 -1.58 -6.89 5.14
N VAL A 62 -2.26 -5.76 4.96
CA VAL A 62 -2.42 -4.74 5.99
C VAL A 62 -3.90 -4.63 6.33
N PRO A 63 -4.34 -5.17 7.47
CA PRO A 63 -5.74 -5.08 7.85
C PRO A 63 -6.12 -3.63 8.16
N ARG A 64 -7.39 -3.30 7.93
CA ARG A 64 -7.89 -1.99 8.34
C ARG A 64 -7.70 -1.81 9.85
N GLY A 65 -7.44 -0.59 10.27
CA GLY A 65 -7.18 -0.28 11.67
C GLY A 65 -5.75 -0.52 12.11
N ALA A 66 -4.93 -1.20 11.32
CA ALA A 66 -3.53 -1.40 11.66
C ALA A 66 -2.73 -0.11 11.47
N ARG A 67 -1.79 0.11 12.36
CA ARG A 67 -0.80 1.16 12.23
C ARG A 67 0.23 0.72 11.20
N ARG A 68 0.49 1.54 10.20
CA ARG A 68 1.33 1.11 9.09
C ARG A 68 2.21 2.22 8.54
N TYR A 69 3.30 1.81 7.94
CA TYR A 69 4.17 2.69 7.17
C TYR A 69 4.87 1.88 6.08
N THR A 70 5.46 2.58 5.11
CA THR A 70 6.34 1.97 4.12
C THR A 70 7.64 2.76 4.05
N ARG A 71 8.74 2.09 3.74
CA ARG A 71 10.04 2.74 3.60
C ARG A 71 10.86 2.04 2.54
N ALA A 72 11.37 2.80 1.58
CA ALA A 72 12.26 2.28 0.55
C ALA A 72 13.67 2.08 1.10
N MET A 73 14.30 0.98 0.74
CA MET A 73 15.69 0.68 1.03
C MET A 73 16.58 0.83 -0.21
N SER A 74 15.99 0.78 -1.39
CA SER A 74 16.68 1.04 -2.66
C SER A 74 16.01 2.20 -3.39
N ASP A 75 16.71 2.77 -4.38
CA ASP A 75 16.21 3.94 -5.10
C ASP A 75 15.07 3.62 -6.07
N ASP A 76 14.84 2.36 -6.32
CA ASP A 76 13.83 1.89 -7.26
C ASP A 76 12.71 1.08 -6.59
N PHE A 77 12.52 1.26 -5.29
CA PHE A 77 11.47 0.53 -4.59
C PHE A 77 10.09 0.94 -5.11
N ALA A 78 9.39 -0.02 -5.68
CA ALA A 78 8.03 0.18 -6.14
C ALA A 78 7.13 -0.95 -5.65
N TYR A 79 5.92 -0.60 -5.29
CA TYR A 79 4.93 -1.59 -4.87
C TYR A 79 3.54 -1.20 -5.38
N LEU A 80 2.71 -2.22 -5.54
CA LEU A 80 1.30 -2.05 -5.84
C LEU A 80 0.53 -2.07 -4.53
N SER A 81 -0.30 -1.08 -4.31
CA SER A 81 -1.23 -1.02 -3.19
C SER A 81 -2.64 -1.20 -3.73
N ALA A 82 -3.33 -2.22 -3.26
CA ALA A 82 -4.67 -2.55 -3.74
C ALA A 82 -5.64 -2.71 -2.58
N HIS A 83 -6.82 -2.14 -2.73
CA HIS A 83 -7.87 -2.25 -1.74
C HIS A 83 -9.24 -2.06 -2.40
N ARG A 84 -10.31 -2.44 -1.70
CA ARG A 84 -11.64 -2.14 -2.22
C ARG A 84 -11.81 -0.63 -2.30
N ARG A 85 -12.62 -0.18 -3.25
CA ARG A 85 -12.82 1.23 -3.46
C ARG A 85 -13.46 1.87 -2.25
N ARG A 86 -12.81 2.93 -1.74
CA ARG A 86 -13.40 3.81 -0.76
C ARG A 86 -14.35 4.71 -1.51
N GLY A 87 -15.58 4.70 -1.11
CA GLY A 87 -16.53 5.59 -1.73
C GLY A 87 -17.07 6.59 -0.73
N PRO A 88 -17.73 7.62 -1.20
CA PRO A 88 -18.58 8.38 -0.32
C PRO A 88 -19.61 7.45 0.28
N LEU A 89 -20.06 7.78 1.48
CA LEU A 89 -21.10 7.03 2.13
C LEU A 89 -22.30 6.92 1.20
N ARG A 90 -22.76 5.71 0.95
CA ARG A 90 -23.92 5.49 0.13
C ARG A 90 -25.14 5.49 1.01
N ILE A 91 -26.05 6.35 0.69
CA ILE A 91 -27.33 6.43 1.40
C ILE A 91 -28.34 5.60 0.63
N GLY A 92 -28.91 4.62 1.31
CA GLY A 92 -29.94 3.77 0.70
C GLY A 92 -29.38 2.69 -0.22
N GLY A 93 -28.08 2.48 -0.21
CA GLY A 93 -27.57 1.44 -1.10
C GLY A 93 -26.32 0.85 -0.66
#